data_03184c520c6ac79262519ba3f7ab7477
#
_entry.id   03184c520c6ac79262519ba3f7ab7477
#
_cell.length_a   1.000
_cell.length_b   1.000
_cell.length_c   1.000
_cell.angle_alpha   90.00
_cell.angle_beta   90.00
_cell.angle_gamma   90.00
#
_symmetry.space_group_name_H-M   'P 1'
#
loop_
_entity.id
_entity.type
_entity.pdbx_description
1 polymer ?
#
loop_
_entity_poly.entity_id
_entity_poly.type
_entity_poly.pdbx_seq_one_letter_code
_entity_poly.pdbx_strand_id
1 'polypeptide(L)'
;REQISGLAVRFTEASRAYLMGVGTTFYVANISQYFFSNLADRYYPAVSSDEFSVVKVDSGDLVMALSQSGETYDTKTALGYAKTSGAQTAAVVNVMGSAISMMVDQVIMQGSGPEICVVSTKAALAQTFIMLRVALELGLMRGCLSQDVYKKHQQDLESFPEMIQQI
;
A
#
# COMPACT_ATOMS: atom_id res chain seq x y z
N ARG A 1 8.79 1.49 11.21
CA ARG A 1 8.79 0.01 11.29
C ARG A 1 7.46 -0.50 11.83
N GLU A 2 7.02 0.02 12.96
CA GLU A 2 5.77 -0.37 13.63
C GLU A 2 4.52 -0.26 12.73
N GLN A 3 4.38 0.82 11.96
CA GLN A 3 3.27 1.00 11.02
C GLN A 3 3.26 -0.06 9.90
N ILE A 4 4.41 -0.48 9.40
CA ILE A 4 4.54 -1.52 8.37
C ILE A 4 4.10 -2.87 8.92
N SER A 5 4.61 -3.24 10.09
CA SER A 5 4.22 -4.49 10.75
C SER A 5 2.72 -4.51 11.11
N GLY A 6 2.18 -3.38 11.59
CA GLY A 6 0.75 -3.24 11.85
C GLY A 6 -0.12 -3.43 10.60
N LEU A 7 0.30 -2.91 9.45
CA LEU A 7 -0.41 -3.13 8.19
C LEU A 7 -0.30 -4.59 7.73
N ALA A 8 0.88 -5.23 7.86
CA ALA A 8 1.05 -6.64 7.53
C ALA A 8 0.13 -7.55 8.36
N VAL A 9 -0.08 -7.23 9.64
CA VAL A 9 -1.06 -7.93 10.50
C VAL A 9 -2.46 -7.82 9.91
N ARG A 10 -2.91 -6.62 9.52
CA ARG A 10 -4.25 -6.44 8.90
C ARG A 10 -4.42 -7.25 7.63
N PHE A 11 -3.39 -7.33 6.78
CA PHE A 11 -3.40 -8.20 5.60
C PHE A 11 -3.51 -9.69 5.96
N THR A 12 -2.95 -10.11 7.12
CA THR A 12 -3.06 -11.49 7.60
C THR A 12 -4.47 -11.82 8.08
N GLU A 13 -5.10 -10.86 8.75
CA GLU A 13 -6.42 -11.02 9.37
C GLU A 13 -7.58 -10.89 8.36
N ALA A 14 -7.36 -10.17 7.26
CA ALA A 14 -8.39 -9.94 6.26
C ALA A 14 -8.78 -11.22 5.51
N SER A 15 -10.08 -11.43 5.34
CA SER A 15 -10.63 -12.50 4.49
C SER A 15 -10.24 -12.30 3.03
N ARG A 16 -10.34 -11.06 2.55
CA ARG A 16 -9.89 -10.60 1.24
C ARG A 16 -9.26 -9.23 1.40
N ALA A 17 -8.31 -8.90 0.54
CA ALA A 17 -7.77 -7.55 0.52
C ALA A 17 -7.67 -7.04 -0.92
N TYR A 18 -7.84 -5.72 -1.07
CA TYR A 18 -7.82 -5.01 -2.34
C TYR A 18 -6.82 -3.86 -2.25
N LEU A 19 -6.05 -3.69 -3.32
CA LEU A 19 -5.14 -2.56 -3.48
C LEU A 19 -5.80 -1.57 -4.44
N MET A 20 -5.80 -0.29 -4.13
CA MET A 20 -6.41 0.69 -5.02
C MET A 20 -5.65 2.01 -5.13
N GLY A 21 -5.82 2.68 -6.25
CA GLY A 21 -5.29 3.99 -6.56
C GLY A 21 -5.84 4.49 -7.88
N VAL A 22 -5.44 5.67 -8.32
CA VAL A 22 -5.78 6.27 -9.62
C VAL A 22 -4.52 6.73 -10.34
N GLY A 23 -4.43 6.57 -11.64
CA GLY A 23 -3.28 6.99 -12.43
C GLY A 23 -2.00 6.30 -11.98
N THR A 24 -0.96 7.06 -11.66
CA THR A 24 0.34 6.51 -11.24
C THR A 24 0.23 5.61 -10.02
N THR A 25 -0.60 5.96 -9.04
CA THR A 25 -0.78 5.15 -7.83
C THR A 25 -1.50 3.83 -8.10
N PHE A 26 -2.36 3.77 -9.12
CA PHE A 26 -2.93 2.51 -9.58
C PHE A 26 -1.86 1.57 -10.16
N TYR A 27 -0.88 2.11 -10.91
CA TYR A 27 0.25 1.28 -11.38
C TYR A 27 1.13 0.79 -10.24
N VAL A 28 1.30 1.57 -9.16
CA VAL A 28 1.96 1.09 -7.95
C VAL A 28 1.16 -0.04 -7.29
N ALA A 29 -0.17 0.07 -7.21
CA ALA A 29 -1.02 -1.01 -6.74
C ALA A 29 -0.87 -2.28 -7.59
N ASN A 30 -0.84 -2.13 -8.93
CA ASN A 30 -0.62 -3.24 -9.87
C ASN A 30 0.73 -3.95 -9.67
N ILE A 31 1.81 -3.21 -9.45
CA ILE A 31 3.12 -3.80 -9.15
C ILE A 31 3.06 -4.52 -7.79
N SER A 32 2.42 -3.91 -6.81
CA SER A 32 2.35 -4.43 -5.45
C SER A 32 1.67 -5.80 -5.35
N GLN A 33 0.67 -6.10 -6.19
CA GLN A 33 0.03 -7.41 -6.19
C GLN A 33 1.04 -8.55 -6.47
N TYR A 34 2.08 -8.28 -7.28
CA TYR A 34 3.14 -9.25 -7.55
C TYR A 34 4.10 -9.39 -6.37
N PHE A 35 4.36 -8.31 -5.62
CA PHE A 35 5.13 -8.42 -4.38
C PHE A 35 4.45 -9.35 -3.38
N PHE A 36 3.16 -9.17 -3.14
CA PHE A 36 2.40 -10.04 -2.25
C PHE A 36 2.33 -11.49 -2.77
N SER A 37 2.13 -11.66 -4.06
CA SER A 37 2.10 -12.99 -4.66
C SER A 37 3.42 -13.74 -4.49
N ASN A 38 4.55 -13.09 -4.80
CA ASN A 38 5.86 -13.75 -4.82
C ASN A 38 6.50 -13.89 -3.43
N LEU A 39 6.25 -12.94 -2.52
CA LEU A 39 6.92 -12.89 -1.23
C LEU A 39 6.07 -13.45 -0.09
N ALA A 40 4.75 -13.37 -0.21
CA ALA A 40 3.83 -13.74 0.87
C ALA A 40 2.82 -14.84 0.49
N ASP A 41 2.90 -15.39 -0.71
CA ASP A 41 1.94 -16.37 -1.24
C ASP A 41 0.49 -15.89 -1.06
N ARG A 42 0.23 -14.64 -1.44
CA ARG A 42 -1.08 -13.99 -1.42
C ARG A 42 -1.26 -13.08 -2.61
N TYR A 43 -2.36 -13.26 -3.31
CA TYR A 43 -2.72 -12.37 -4.41
C TYR A 43 -3.81 -11.41 -3.95
N TYR A 44 -3.50 -10.13 -3.93
CA TYR A 44 -4.43 -9.04 -3.62
C TYR A 44 -4.64 -8.21 -4.89
N PRO A 45 -5.83 -8.28 -5.51
CA PRO A 45 -6.07 -7.59 -6.77
C PRO A 45 -5.96 -6.08 -6.62
N ALA A 46 -5.35 -5.46 -7.64
CA ALA A 46 -5.35 -4.02 -7.80
C ALA A 46 -6.60 -3.60 -8.59
N VAL A 47 -7.32 -2.62 -8.06
CA VAL A 47 -8.53 -2.06 -8.68
C VAL A 47 -8.38 -0.55 -8.78
N SER A 48 -8.73 0.03 -9.93
CA SER A 48 -8.76 1.49 -10.05
C SER A 48 -9.85 2.08 -9.16
N SER A 49 -9.53 3.16 -8.44
CA SER A 49 -10.45 3.71 -7.44
C SER A 49 -11.77 4.19 -8.03
N ASP A 50 -11.77 4.68 -9.26
CA ASP A 50 -12.96 5.10 -9.99
C ASP A 50 -13.90 3.93 -10.36
N GLU A 51 -13.36 2.71 -10.47
CA GLU A 51 -14.10 1.48 -10.74
C GLU A 51 -14.43 0.68 -9.47
N PHE A 52 -13.92 1.09 -8.30
CA PHE A 52 -14.00 0.27 -7.09
C PHE A 52 -15.43 0.03 -6.59
N SER A 53 -16.38 0.88 -6.92
CA SER A 53 -17.78 0.76 -6.49
C SER A 53 -18.50 -0.50 -7.00
N VAL A 54 -17.98 -1.17 -8.03
CA VAL A 54 -18.53 -2.44 -8.54
C VAL A 54 -17.96 -3.67 -7.82
N VAL A 55 -16.94 -3.48 -6.99
CA VAL A 55 -16.34 -4.56 -6.19
C VAL A 55 -17.18 -4.78 -4.93
N LYS A 56 -17.67 -6.00 -4.75
CA LYS A 56 -18.38 -6.35 -3.52
C LYS A 56 -17.36 -6.50 -2.38
N VAL A 57 -17.47 -5.66 -1.36
CA VAL A 57 -16.68 -5.72 -0.12
C VAL A 57 -17.62 -5.87 1.10
N ASP A 58 -17.10 -6.46 2.17
CA ASP A 58 -17.81 -6.64 3.43
C ASP A 58 -16.88 -6.49 4.66
N SER A 59 -17.39 -6.72 5.86
CA SER A 59 -16.72 -6.47 7.14
C SER A 59 -15.44 -7.30 7.38
N GLY A 60 -15.23 -8.36 6.62
CA GLY A 60 -14.01 -9.18 6.72
C GLY A 60 -12.88 -8.73 5.80
N ASP A 61 -13.13 -7.71 4.97
CA ASP A 61 -12.19 -7.28 3.94
C ASP A 61 -11.30 -6.12 4.40
N LEU A 62 -10.15 -5.99 3.73
CA LEU A 62 -9.24 -4.84 3.84
C LEU A 62 -9.17 -4.12 2.50
N VAL A 63 -9.38 -2.81 2.52
CA VAL A 63 -9.18 -1.95 1.35
C VAL A 63 -7.98 -1.03 1.60
N MET A 64 -6.92 -1.24 0.83
CA MET A 64 -5.66 -0.51 0.92
C MET A 64 -5.54 0.50 -0.20
N ALA A 65 -5.56 1.80 0.12
CA ALA A 65 -5.46 2.89 -0.83
C ALA A 65 -4.04 3.47 -0.93
N LEU A 66 -3.66 3.85 -2.15
CA LEU A 66 -2.45 4.59 -2.44
C LEU A 66 -2.84 5.97 -2.99
N SER A 67 -2.39 7.04 -2.34
CA SER A 67 -2.66 8.41 -2.79
C SER A 67 -1.52 9.34 -2.38
N GLN A 68 -0.92 10.04 -3.32
CA GLN A 68 0.13 11.01 -3.00
C GLN A 68 -0.45 12.21 -2.23
N SER A 69 -1.50 12.85 -2.75
CA SER A 69 -2.10 14.04 -2.14
C SER A 69 -2.98 13.72 -0.93
N GLY A 70 -3.54 12.50 -0.86
CA GLY A 70 -4.58 12.16 0.10
C GLY A 70 -5.92 12.89 -0.14
N GLU A 71 -6.09 13.55 -1.31
CA GLU A 71 -7.27 14.33 -1.68
C GLU A 71 -7.97 13.84 -2.94
N THR A 72 -7.47 12.76 -3.56
CA THR A 72 -8.04 12.21 -4.80
C THR A 72 -9.51 11.82 -4.60
N TYR A 73 -10.39 12.46 -5.38
CA TYR A 73 -11.85 12.33 -5.22
C TYR A 73 -12.32 10.88 -5.33
N ASP A 74 -11.92 10.18 -6.38
CA ASP A 74 -12.34 8.80 -6.63
C ASP A 74 -11.87 7.86 -5.50
N THR A 75 -10.64 8.06 -5.01
CA THR A 75 -10.11 7.28 -3.89
C THR A 75 -10.87 7.54 -2.58
N LYS A 76 -11.27 8.80 -2.31
CA LYS A 76 -12.12 9.13 -1.16
C LYS A 76 -13.49 8.47 -1.27
N THR A 77 -14.10 8.52 -2.45
CA THR A 77 -15.41 7.91 -2.71
C THR A 77 -15.35 6.40 -2.52
N ALA A 78 -14.34 5.74 -3.09
CA ALA A 78 -14.11 4.30 -2.94
C ALA A 78 -13.90 3.88 -1.47
N LEU A 79 -13.09 4.64 -0.72
CA LEU A 79 -12.90 4.40 0.71
C LEU A 79 -14.19 4.62 1.52
N GLY A 80 -14.98 5.63 1.17
CA GLY A 80 -16.31 5.85 1.77
C GLY A 80 -17.23 4.66 1.56
N TYR A 81 -17.29 4.13 0.35
CA TYR A 81 -18.02 2.91 0.02
C TYR A 81 -17.51 1.71 0.84
N ALA A 82 -16.20 1.48 0.89
CA ALA A 82 -15.61 0.39 1.66
C ALA A 82 -15.99 0.47 3.16
N LYS A 83 -15.88 1.65 3.77
CA LYS A 83 -16.28 1.87 5.18
C LYS A 83 -17.76 1.62 5.41
N THR A 84 -18.62 2.10 4.52
CA THR A 84 -20.07 1.89 4.63
C THR A 84 -20.43 0.41 4.53
N SER A 85 -19.63 -0.37 3.78
CA SER A 85 -19.75 -1.83 3.68
C SER A 85 -19.14 -2.57 4.88
N GLY A 86 -18.54 -1.85 5.84
CA GLY A 86 -17.94 -2.42 7.04
C GLY A 86 -16.50 -2.92 6.87
N ALA A 87 -15.89 -2.75 5.70
CA ALA A 87 -14.51 -3.17 5.45
C ALA A 87 -13.52 -2.33 6.26
N GLN A 88 -12.40 -2.95 6.67
CA GLN A 88 -11.26 -2.24 7.20
C GLN A 88 -10.58 -1.42 6.10
N THR A 89 -10.07 -0.25 6.46
CA THR A 89 -9.43 0.65 5.50
C THR A 89 -8.03 1.06 5.93
N ALA A 90 -7.11 1.10 4.99
CA ALA A 90 -5.76 1.61 5.21
C ALA A 90 -5.32 2.48 4.02
N ALA A 91 -4.37 3.37 4.24
CA ALA A 91 -3.81 4.17 3.14
C ALA A 91 -2.33 4.49 3.33
N VAL A 92 -1.61 4.56 2.20
CA VAL A 92 -0.31 5.24 2.11
C VAL A 92 -0.58 6.62 1.52
N VAL A 93 -0.23 7.68 2.25
CA VAL A 93 -0.39 9.06 1.82
C VAL A 93 0.88 9.87 2.08
N ASN A 94 1.07 10.96 1.32
CA ASN A 94 2.22 11.84 1.53
C ASN A 94 1.88 13.12 2.31
N VAL A 95 0.60 13.50 2.37
CA VAL A 95 0.16 14.74 3.04
C VAL A 95 -0.54 14.39 4.36
N MET A 96 0.07 14.83 5.45
CA MET A 96 -0.51 14.70 6.79
C MET A 96 -1.76 15.57 6.92
N GLY A 97 -2.80 15.06 7.55
CA GLY A 97 -4.06 15.78 7.73
C GLY A 97 -4.93 15.85 6.47
N SER A 98 -4.54 15.18 5.38
CA SER A 98 -5.38 15.04 4.19
C SER A 98 -6.66 14.26 4.47
N ALA A 99 -7.70 14.47 3.62
CA ALA A 99 -9.01 13.83 3.82
C ALA A 99 -8.90 12.31 3.92
N ILE A 100 -8.10 11.67 3.06
CA ILE A 100 -7.88 10.22 3.11
C ILE A 100 -7.20 9.81 4.43
N SER A 101 -6.17 10.56 4.87
CA SER A 101 -5.48 10.24 6.12
C SER A 101 -6.38 10.32 7.36
N MET A 102 -7.40 11.17 7.33
CA MET A 102 -8.36 11.33 8.43
C MET A 102 -9.52 10.33 8.38
N MET A 103 -9.78 9.70 7.23
CA MET A 103 -10.94 8.83 7.09
C MET A 103 -10.64 7.34 7.22
N VAL A 104 -9.39 6.91 7.06
CA VAL A 104 -9.01 5.48 7.12
C VAL A 104 -8.65 5.03 8.53
N ASP A 105 -8.73 3.72 8.77
CA ASP A 105 -8.45 3.13 10.09
C ASP A 105 -6.94 3.03 10.36
N GLN A 106 -6.11 2.97 9.31
CA GLN A 106 -4.66 2.99 9.43
C GLN A 106 -4.01 3.81 8.32
N VAL A 107 -3.07 4.65 8.71
CA VAL A 107 -2.29 5.49 7.79
C VAL A 107 -0.81 5.12 7.86
N ILE A 108 -0.17 5.05 6.69
CA ILE A 108 1.28 5.07 6.55
C ILE A 108 1.66 6.37 5.86
N MET A 109 2.46 7.18 6.54
CA MET A 109 3.01 8.40 5.93
C MET A 109 4.20 8.03 5.05
N GLN A 110 4.13 8.40 3.77
CA GLN A 110 5.15 8.01 2.80
C GLN A 110 6.44 8.84 2.94
N GLY A 111 6.36 10.11 3.37
CA GLY A 111 7.53 10.92 3.72
C GLY A 111 8.43 11.32 2.53
N SER A 112 7.93 11.35 1.30
CA SER A 112 8.72 11.69 0.10
C SER A 112 8.91 13.20 -0.11
N GLY A 113 8.43 14.03 0.81
CA GLY A 113 8.44 15.48 0.70
C GLY A 113 7.45 16.02 -0.35
N PRO A 114 7.35 17.35 -0.53
CA PRO A 114 6.41 17.96 -1.47
C PRO A 114 6.66 17.48 -2.91
N GLU A 115 5.60 17.13 -3.64
CA GLU A 115 5.64 16.80 -5.06
C GLU A 115 4.65 17.70 -5.79
N ILE A 116 5.18 18.53 -6.69
CA ILE A 116 4.41 19.52 -7.45
C ILE A 116 4.35 19.04 -8.91
N CYS A 117 3.65 17.93 -9.12
CA CYS A 117 3.46 17.36 -10.45
C CYS A 117 2.22 16.48 -10.47
N VAL A 118 1.52 16.46 -11.60
CA VAL A 118 0.39 15.54 -11.81
C VAL A 118 0.89 14.10 -11.96
N VAL A 119 2.03 13.92 -12.63
CA VAL A 119 2.68 12.62 -12.76
C VAL A 119 3.60 12.41 -11.56
N SER A 120 3.26 11.47 -10.72
CA SER A 120 4.02 11.16 -9.52
C SER A 120 5.27 10.36 -9.87
N THR A 121 6.44 10.80 -9.40
CA THR A 121 7.72 10.11 -9.60
C THR A 121 8.31 9.61 -8.29
N LYS A 122 8.83 10.51 -7.46
CA LYS A 122 9.40 10.12 -6.16
C LYS A 122 8.35 9.56 -5.19
N ALA A 123 7.10 10.07 -5.26
CA ALA A 123 6.02 9.53 -4.45
C ALA A 123 5.66 8.11 -4.89
N ALA A 124 5.61 7.83 -6.20
CA ALA A 124 5.37 6.48 -6.71
C ALA A 124 6.48 5.51 -6.27
N LEU A 125 7.74 5.93 -6.35
CA LEU A 125 8.87 5.13 -5.87
C LEU A 125 8.77 4.85 -4.37
N ALA A 126 8.48 5.87 -3.55
CA ALA A 126 8.32 5.70 -2.11
C ALA A 126 7.17 4.74 -1.76
N GLN A 127 6.03 4.87 -2.44
CA GLN A 127 4.89 3.95 -2.28
C GLN A 127 5.27 2.51 -2.67
N THR A 128 5.98 2.33 -3.77
CA THR A 128 6.47 1.02 -4.22
C THR A 128 7.35 0.37 -3.14
N PHE A 129 8.29 1.11 -2.55
CA PHE A 129 9.12 0.61 -1.46
C PHE A 129 8.33 0.29 -0.19
N ILE A 130 7.34 1.10 0.17
CA ILE A 130 6.47 0.82 1.32
C ILE A 130 5.72 -0.48 1.09
N MET A 131 5.09 -0.67 -0.08
CA MET A 131 4.34 -1.88 -0.38
C MET A 131 5.24 -3.12 -0.45
N LEU A 132 6.45 -2.99 -1.00
CA LEU A 132 7.45 -4.06 -0.97
C LEU A 132 7.81 -4.46 0.47
N ARG A 133 8.04 -3.48 1.35
CA ARG A 133 8.32 -3.76 2.77
C ARG A 133 7.15 -4.41 3.49
N VAL A 134 5.91 -4.01 3.18
CA VAL A 134 4.71 -4.68 3.73
C VAL A 134 4.63 -6.13 3.26
N ALA A 135 4.90 -6.39 1.97
CA ALA A 135 4.90 -7.75 1.42
C ALA A 135 6.01 -8.63 2.03
N LEU A 136 7.20 -8.09 2.27
CA LEU A 136 8.28 -8.79 2.96
C LEU A 136 7.91 -9.14 4.41
N GLU A 137 7.33 -8.19 5.14
CA GLU A 137 6.88 -8.40 6.51
C GLU A 137 5.79 -9.49 6.57
N LEU A 138 4.80 -9.39 5.69
CA LEU A 138 3.75 -10.41 5.56
C LEU A 138 4.32 -11.78 5.20
N GLY A 139 5.28 -11.85 4.27
CA GLY A 139 5.93 -13.09 3.89
C GLY A 139 6.68 -13.76 5.05
N LEU A 140 7.35 -12.94 5.88
CA LEU A 140 7.99 -13.42 7.10
C LEU A 140 6.95 -13.94 8.11
N MET A 141 5.88 -13.17 8.39
CA MET A 141 4.82 -13.56 9.31
C MET A 141 4.13 -14.87 8.90
N ARG A 142 3.98 -15.09 7.60
CA ARG A 142 3.35 -16.29 7.04
C ARG A 142 4.31 -17.49 6.92
N GLY A 143 5.60 -17.30 7.20
CA GLY A 143 6.61 -18.34 7.03
C GLY A 143 6.97 -18.63 5.55
N CYS A 144 6.58 -17.76 4.62
CA CYS A 144 6.97 -17.86 3.20
C CYS A 144 8.42 -17.44 2.99
N LEU A 145 8.96 -16.58 3.85
CA LEU A 145 10.34 -16.13 3.86
C LEU A 145 11.04 -16.59 5.14
N SER A 146 12.28 -17.10 5.02
CA SER A 146 13.13 -17.30 6.18
C SER A 146 13.62 -15.95 6.73
N GLN A 147 14.00 -15.96 8.02
CA GLN A 147 14.56 -14.77 8.67
C GLN A 147 15.81 -14.24 7.95
N ASP A 148 16.64 -15.11 7.38
CA ASP A 148 17.87 -14.71 6.68
C ASP A 148 17.56 -14.06 5.33
N VAL A 149 16.60 -14.60 4.58
CA VAL A 149 16.13 -14.01 3.31
C VAL A 149 15.50 -12.65 3.56
N TYR A 150 14.65 -12.54 4.59
CA TYR A 150 14.05 -11.27 4.99
C TYR A 150 15.10 -10.20 5.35
N LYS A 151 16.10 -10.55 6.18
CA LYS A 151 17.20 -9.65 6.55
C LYS A 151 18.01 -9.20 5.35
N LYS A 152 18.30 -10.11 4.42
CA LYS A 152 19.00 -9.78 3.17
C LYS A 152 18.23 -8.73 2.37
N HIS A 153 16.94 -8.92 2.14
CA HIS A 153 16.11 -7.92 1.44
C HIS A 153 16.04 -6.59 2.16
N GLN A 154 16.02 -6.58 3.50
CA GLN A 154 16.10 -5.32 4.26
C GLN A 154 17.42 -4.59 4.02
N GLN A 155 18.55 -5.29 4.02
CA GLN A 155 19.87 -4.71 3.73
C GLN A 155 19.95 -4.19 2.29
N ASP A 156 19.42 -4.93 1.32
CA ASP A 156 19.36 -4.49 -0.08
C ASP A 156 18.57 -3.20 -0.21
N LEU A 157 17.42 -3.07 0.49
CA LEU A 157 16.62 -1.85 0.50
C LEU A 157 17.30 -0.67 1.20
N GLU A 158 18.08 -0.91 2.24
CA GLU A 158 18.85 0.12 2.95
C GLU A 158 20.02 0.64 2.11
N SER A 159 20.66 -0.20 1.28
CA SER A 159 21.75 0.18 0.38
C SER A 159 21.28 0.81 -0.94
N PHE A 160 19.99 0.74 -1.25
CA PHE A 160 19.44 1.20 -2.53
C PHE A 160 19.76 2.68 -2.88
N PRO A 161 19.73 3.66 -1.94
CA PRO A 161 20.12 5.04 -2.24
C PRO A 161 21.56 5.17 -2.74
N GLU A 162 22.50 4.38 -2.18
CA GLU A 162 23.90 4.36 -2.61
C GLU A 162 24.06 3.75 -4.01
N MET A 163 23.27 2.71 -4.30
CA MET A 163 23.28 2.07 -5.63
C MET A 163 22.78 3.03 -6.72
N ILE A 164 21.75 3.85 -6.46
CA ILE A 164 21.26 4.86 -7.42
C ILE A 164 22.31 5.94 -7.69
N GLN A 165 23.10 6.34 -6.69
CA GLN A 165 24.13 7.36 -6.86
C GLN A 165 25.30 6.91 -7.75
N GLN A 166 25.41 5.62 -8.04
CA GLN A 166 26.46 5.05 -8.88
C GLN A 166 26.06 4.96 -10.37
N ILE A 167 24.83 5.26 -10.71
CA ILE A 167 24.30 5.30 -12.07
C ILE A 167 24.33 6.73 -12.63
#